data_5c934230114176d14c5961e0452e2d3a
#
_entry.id   5c934230114176d14c5961e0452e2d3a
#
_cell.length_a   1.000
_cell.length_b   1.000
_cell.length_c   1.000
_cell.angle_alpha   90.00
_cell.angle_beta   90.00
_cell.angle_gamma   90.00
#
_symmetry.space_group_name_H-M   'P 1'
#
loop_
_entity.id
_entity.type
_entity.pdbx_description
1 polymer ?
#
loop_
_entity_poly.entity_id
_entity_poly.type
_entity_poly.pdbx_seq_one_letter_code
_entity_poly.pdbx_strand_id
1 'polypeptide(L)'
;MLQFHFIRIKTITFVRDILIALKMKIIVKPLLTLMLLWFVIPLHAQHDVCKKEITLPESSSSTLVAFFPEQPSGRAVVALWDDADTQNVQEIETKDWASFFVQRGISFFVVKYSQPDDVRSQLVADAEKAVKMVRDSAAVWHINPYDVGIMGWGMGGYAASVVSTQSAFAVRPDFTLLFNPVISPNAMNAAIQPSHGGNAAKAVGKETNGHFSADRYVRPHLTPEAALFLTNDDKAVNPLLNGIAYYAAMHRNGNACALFVYPKGGHDFGTSSASPCRLQLLGDLSSWLNLHQASATPQSVRVACIGNSITDGYGIYMAGANGYPAVLQKLLGKRYAVRNFGVSSRTMLRRGDWPYVNELAWRDVQAFNPDIVVLKLGTNDSKPENWRFGADFEADLLAMVDTLQALPAHPVVYLATPIPAFKSTWNINDSVIVNAIVPAIRSVARKRHCKVIDLHTAFAPYDDLMQADGIHPTAEGAAKMAEFISAKLKSDQSD
;
A
#
# COMPACT_ATOMS: atom_id res chain seq x y z
N MET A 1 -23.38 -17.28 82.85
CA MET A 1 -21.91 -17.03 82.50
C MET A 1 -21.62 -16.99 81.03
N LEU A 2 -22.53 -17.31 80.15
CA LEU A 2 -22.28 -17.34 78.66
C LEU A 2 -22.49 -16.00 77.91
N GLN A 3 -23.23 -15.03 78.54
CA GLN A 3 -23.47 -13.73 77.84
C GLN A 3 -22.31 -12.73 78.00
N PHE A 4 -21.45 -12.84 78.96
CA PHE A 4 -20.30 -11.93 79.12
C PHE A 4 -19.09 -12.27 78.19
N HIS A 5 -18.99 -13.52 77.71
CA HIS A 5 -17.91 -13.93 76.83
C HIS A 5 -18.17 -13.46 75.39
N PHE A 6 -19.41 -13.39 74.92
CA PHE A 6 -19.73 -12.95 73.58
C PHE A 6 -19.56 -11.43 73.38
N ILE A 7 -19.77 -10.62 74.37
CA ILE A 7 -19.61 -9.16 74.32
C ILE A 7 -18.10 -8.81 74.24
N ARG A 8 -17.27 -9.54 74.97
CA ARG A 8 -15.82 -9.30 75.01
C ARG A 8 -15.10 -9.64 73.68
N ILE A 9 -15.56 -10.69 72.97
CA ILE A 9 -14.99 -11.10 71.68
C ILE A 9 -15.41 -10.11 70.58
N LYS A 10 -16.70 -9.64 70.59
CA LYS A 10 -17.15 -8.63 69.58
C LYS A 10 -16.45 -7.28 69.75
N THR A 11 -16.19 -6.87 70.98
CA THR A 11 -15.48 -5.59 71.24
C THR A 11 -14.01 -5.63 70.83
N ILE A 12 -13.33 -6.75 71.05
CA ILE A 12 -11.91 -6.92 70.65
C ILE A 12 -11.78 -6.98 69.14
N THR A 13 -12.71 -7.66 68.43
CA THR A 13 -12.71 -7.72 66.98
C THR A 13 -12.99 -6.34 66.37
N PHE A 14 -13.95 -5.59 66.87
CA PHE A 14 -14.28 -4.25 66.43
C PHE A 14 -13.14 -3.23 66.65
N VAL A 15 -12.46 -3.27 67.79
CA VAL A 15 -11.26 -2.42 68.06
C VAL A 15 -10.09 -2.81 67.19
N ARG A 16 -9.91 -4.11 66.89
CA ARG A 16 -8.88 -4.58 65.96
C ARG A 16 -9.12 -4.11 64.55
N ASP A 17 -10.38 -4.16 64.04
CA ASP A 17 -10.75 -3.74 62.70
C ASP A 17 -10.66 -2.21 62.55
N ILE A 18 -10.98 -1.43 63.57
CA ILE A 18 -10.75 0.02 63.58
C ILE A 18 -9.23 0.35 63.59
N LEU A 19 -8.42 -0.37 64.34
CA LEU A 19 -6.97 -0.18 64.36
C LEU A 19 -6.31 -0.57 63.01
N ILE A 20 -6.81 -1.61 62.35
CA ILE A 20 -6.36 -1.99 61.01
C ILE A 20 -6.81 -0.92 60.00
N ALA A 21 -8.02 -0.42 60.07
CA ALA A 21 -8.52 0.64 59.18
C ALA A 21 -7.77 1.98 59.39
N LEU A 22 -7.43 2.31 60.66
CA LEU A 22 -6.59 3.47 60.98
C LEU A 22 -5.12 3.31 60.50
N LYS A 23 -4.52 2.13 60.67
CA LYS A 23 -3.17 1.84 60.08
C LYS A 23 -3.17 1.88 58.56
N MET A 24 -4.21 1.37 57.89
CA MET A 24 -4.36 1.48 56.47
C MET A 24 -4.53 2.93 55.99
N LYS A 25 -5.30 3.76 56.72
CA LYS A 25 -5.41 5.21 56.41
C LYS A 25 -4.13 5.98 56.57
N ILE A 26 -3.24 5.57 57.48
CA ILE A 26 -1.93 6.20 57.71
C ILE A 26 -0.90 5.77 56.68
N ILE A 27 -1.00 4.54 56.14
CA ILE A 27 -0.09 4.01 55.11
C ILE A 27 -0.55 4.32 53.71
N VAL A 28 -1.87 4.32 53.47
CA VAL A 28 -2.44 4.53 52.09
C VAL A 28 -2.43 6.00 51.68
N LYS A 29 -2.60 6.97 52.62
CA LYS A 29 -2.49 8.39 52.25
C LYS A 29 -1.11 8.79 51.66
N PRO A 30 0.03 8.47 52.28
CA PRO A 30 1.32 8.82 51.66
C PRO A 30 1.62 7.99 50.43
N LEU A 31 1.17 6.72 50.30
CA LEU A 31 1.30 5.93 49.08
C LEU A 31 0.42 6.45 47.92
N LEU A 32 -0.84 6.85 48.20
CA LEU A 32 -1.70 7.50 47.20
C LEU A 32 -1.12 8.87 46.77
N THR A 33 -0.57 9.63 47.71
CA THR A 33 0.06 10.92 47.41
C THR A 33 1.38 10.72 46.65
N LEU A 34 2.15 9.69 46.95
CA LEU A 34 3.32 9.30 46.14
C LEU A 34 2.93 8.73 44.77
N MET A 35 1.86 7.90 44.68
CA MET A 35 1.32 7.47 43.38
C MET A 35 0.74 8.62 42.58
N LEU A 36 0.01 9.55 43.22
CA LEU A 36 -0.47 10.77 42.54
C LEU A 36 0.68 11.70 42.16
N LEU A 37 1.76 11.78 42.93
CA LEU A 37 2.99 12.49 42.53
C LEU A 37 3.80 11.78 41.44
N TRP A 38 3.66 10.46 41.29
CA TRP A 38 4.21 9.71 40.15
C TRP A 38 3.33 9.79 38.90
N PHE A 39 2.01 10.05 39.04
CA PHE A 39 1.08 10.31 37.93
C PHE A 39 0.93 11.80 37.60
N VAL A 40 1.50 12.71 38.38
CA VAL A 40 1.73 14.13 38.04
C VAL A 40 3.19 14.31 37.61
N ILE A 41 3.74 13.38 36.83
CA ILE A 41 4.75 13.72 35.84
C ILE A 41 4.04 14.60 34.83
N PRO A 42 4.54 15.80 34.56
CA PRO A 42 3.79 16.75 33.72
C PRO A 42 3.52 16.12 32.35
N LEU A 43 2.26 15.91 32.05
CA LEU A 43 1.76 15.55 30.71
C LEU A 43 1.92 16.72 29.74
N HIS A 44 2.96 17.54 29.94
CA HIS A 44 3.32 18.70 29.15
C HIS A 44 4.84 18.81 28.99
N ALA A 45 5.52 17.69 28.68
CA ALA A 45 6.62 17.83 27.78
C ALA A 45 5.98 18.06 26.40
N GLN A 46 5.72 19.32 26.07
CA GLN A 46 5.69 19.74 24.68
C GLN A 46 7.07 19.34 24.13
N HIS A 47 7.17 18.12 23.56
CA HIS A 47 8.30 17.79 22.71
C HIS A 47 8.24 18.84 21.60
N ASP A 48 9.23 19.70 21.53
CA ASP A 48 9.40 20.66 20.45
C ASP A 48 9.54 19.85 19.17
N VAL A 49 8.42 19.69 18.48
CA VAL A 49 8.36 19.01 17.19
C VAL A 49 9.17 19.86 16.22
N CYS A 50 10.28 19.31 15.73
CA CYS A 50 11.11 20.02 14.76
C CYS A 50 10.27 20.27 13.48
N LYS A 51 9.82 21.52 13.31
CA LYS A 51 9.00 21.99 12.17
C LYS A 51 9.87 22.65 11.14
N LYS A 52 9.71 22.29 9.89
CA LYS A 52 10.38 22.94 8.75
C LYS A 52 9.37 23.18 7.62
N GLU A 53 9.40 24.36 7.04
CA GLU A 53 8.61 24.69 5.84
C GLU A 53 9.52 24.65 4.61
N ILE A 54 9.06 23.98 3.54
CA ILE A 54 9.84 23.69 2.34
C ILE A 54 8.97 24.01 1.13
N THR A 55 9.48 24.84 0.20
CA THR A 55 8.79 25.11 -1.06
C THR A 55 8.83 23.89 -1.97
N LEU A 56 7.69 23.48 -2.53
CA LEU A 56 7.64 22.39 -3.51
C LEU A 56 8.28 22.86 -4.84
N PRO A 57 9.14 22.04 -5.47
CA PRO A 57 9.74 22.37 -6.76
C PRO A 57 8.67 22.60 -7.83
N GLU A 58 8.93 23.55 -8.73
CA GLU A 58 8.04 23.86 -9.88
C GLU A 58 6.59 24.21 -9.49
N SER A 59 6.35 24.54 -8.21
CA SER A 59 5.08 25.08 -7.74
C SER A 59 5.30 26.50 -7.28
N SER A 60 4.56 27.45 -7.83
CA SER A 60 4.69 28.88 -7.43
C SER A 60 4.01 29.19 -6.10
N SER A 61 3.21 28.27 -5.56
CA SER A 61 2.30 28.58 -4.45
C SER A 61 2.12 27.46 -3.41
N SER A 62 2.60 26.24 -3.66
CA SER A 62 2.41 25.13 -2.72
C SER A 62 3.67 24.88 -1.89
N THR A 63 3.49 24.66 -0.59
CA THR A 63 4.57 24.38 0.36
C THR A 63 4.33 23.06 1.10
N LEU A 64 5.42 22.45 1.55
CA LEU A 64 5.42 21.25 2.37
C LEU A 64 5.85 21.61 3.79
N VAL A 65 4.97 21.43 4.75
CA VAL A 65 5.31 21.60 6.17
C VAL A 65 5.70 20.25 6.72
N ALA A 66 6.96 20.12 7.14
CA ALA A 66 7.55 18.87 7.64
C ALA A 66 7.65 18.89 9.17
N PHE A 67 7.31 17.76 9.80
CA PHE A 67 7.45 17.50 11.23
C PHE A 67 8.26 16.23 11.42
N PHE A 68 9.38 16.33 12.11
CA PHE A 68 10.33 15.24 12.29
C PHE A 68 10.29 14.70 13.72
N PRO A 69 10.32 13.36 13.90
CA PRO A 69 10.45 12.73 15.21
C PRO A 69 11.91 12.80 15.71
N GLU A 70 12.09 12.83 17.01
CA GLU A 70 13.43 12.71 17.64
C GLU A 70 14.07 11.34 17.36
N GLN A 71 13.24 10.29 17.32
CA GLN A 71 13.66 8.92 17.02
C GLN A 71 12.90 8.41 15.79
N PRO A 72 13.45 8.55 14.58
CA PRO A 72 12.76 8.17 13.35
C PRO A 72 12.64 6.64 13.23
N SER A 73 11.43 6.17 12.96
CA SER A 73 11.17 4.77 12.60
C SER A 73 11.54 4.45 11.13
N GLY A 74 11.78 5.48 10.34
CA GLY A 74 11.93 5.41 8.91
C GLY A 74 10.62 5.61 8.13
N ARG A 75 9.45 5.53 8.77
CA ARG A 75 8.16 5.76 8.10
C ARG A 75 7.86 7.24 7.94
N ALA A 76 7.20 7.58 6.83
CA ALA A 76 6.72 8.92 6.55
C ALA A 76 5.27 8.92 6.06
N VAL A 77 4.52 9.99 6.34
CA VAL A 77 3.16 10.22 5.85
C VAL A 77 3.04 11.62 5.27
N VAL A 78 2.57 11.72 4.03
CA VAL A 78 2.24 12.98 3.35
C VAL A 78 0.73 13.19 3.45
N ALA A 79 0.30 14.28 4.08
CA ALA A 79 -1.10 14.60 4.32
C ALA A 79 -1.62 15.68 3.37
N LEU A 80 -2.82 15.46 2.84
CA LEU A 80 -3.58 16.35 1.97
C LEU A 80 -4.87 16.76 2.67
N TRP A 81 -5.06 18.04 2.90
CA TRP A 81 -6.25 18.58 3.54
C TRP A 81 -7.21 19.17 2.51
N ASP A 82 -8.51 19.14 2.79
CA ASP A 82 -9.54 19.60 1.85
C ASP A 82 -9.82 21.10 1.94
N ASP A 83 -9.28 21.82 2.92
CA ASP A 83 -9.87 23.11 3.30
C ASP A 83 -9.06 24.33 2.89
N ALA A 84 -9.78 25.24 2.18
CA ALA A 84 -9.29 26.52 1.70
C ALA A 84 -9.44 27.67 2.69
N ASP A 85 -10.30 27.52 3.70
CA ASP A 85 -10.78 28.67 4.51
C ASP A 85 -10.13 28.80 5.89
N THR A 86 -9.15 27.95 6.25
CA THR A 86 -8.78 27.76 7.65
C THR A 86 -7.31 28.00 7.97
N GLN A 87 -6.78 29.20 7.68
CA GLN A 87 -5.41 29.53 8.11
C GLN A 87 -5.20 29.43 9.64
N ASN A 88 -6.23 29.60 10.46
CA ASN A 88 -6.14 29.53 11.93
C ASN A 88 -6.50 28.15 12.51
N VAL A 89 -7.46 27.43 11.95
CA VAL A 89 -7.84 26.08 12.39
C VAL A 89 -6.80 25.04 11.95
N GLN A 90 -6.24 25.18 10.76
CA GLN A 90 -5.15 24.35 10.23
C GLN A 90 -3.94 24.23 11.18
N GLU A 91 -3.57 25.26 11.92
CA GLU A 91 -2.41 25.15 12.82
C GLU A 91 -2.65 24.22 14.02
N ILE A 92 -3.83 24.25 14.61
CA ILE A 92 -4.15 23.44 15.79
C ILE A 92 -4.38 21.98 15.37
N GLU A 93 -5.14 21.76 14.32
CA GLU A 93 -5.45 20.42 13.79
C GLU A 93 -4.20 19.74 13.23
N THR A 94 -3.38 20.49 12.50
CA THR A 94 -2.09 19.99 12.01
C THR A 94 -1.15 19.61 13.15
N LYS A 95 -1.12 20.37 14.25
CA LYS A 95 -0.31 20.04 15.43
C LYS A 95 -0.75 18.75 16.10
N ASP A 96 -2.06 18.51 16.24
CA ASP A 96 -2.58 17.25 16.82
C ASP A 96 -2.21 16.03 15.99
N TRP A 97 -2.35 16.09 14.67
CA TRP A 97 -1.96 15.03 13.77
C TRP A 97 -0.44 14.87 13.70
N ALA A 98 0.31 15.98 13.64
CA ALA A 98 1.76 15.95 13.68
C ALA A 98 2.25 15.28 14.97
N SER A 99 1.69 15.64 16.13
CA SER A 99 2.02 15.02 17.41
C SER A 99 1.70 13.51 17.43
N PHE A 100 0.56 13.10 16.84
CA PHE A 100 0.18 11.69 16.76
C PHE A 100 1.22 10.85 15.99
N PHE A 101 1.69 11.35 14.85
CA PHE A 101 2.68 10.63 14.03
C PHE A 101 4.08 10.71 14.60
N VAL A 102 4.52 11.90 14.99
CA VAL A 102 5.88 12.14 15.50
C VAL A 102 6.17 11.35 16.76
N GLN A 103 5.21 11.25 17.71
CA GLN A 103 5.34 10.41 18.91
C GLN A 103 5.49 8.92 18.61
N ARG A 104 5.15 8.49 17.41
CA ARG A 104 5.33 7.10 16.91
C ARG A 104 6.59 6.93 16.04
N GLY A 105 7.45 7.93 16.02
CA GLY A 105 8.65 7.92 15.19
C GLY A 105 8.38 8.11 13.69
N ILE A 106 7.17 8.54 13.31
CA ILE A 106 6.76 8.71 11.91
C ILE A 106 6.95 10.18 11.51
N SER A 107 7.73 10.44 10.47
CA SER A 107 7.85 11.78 9.90
C SER A 107 6.53 12.18 9.21
N PHE A 108 6.03 13.38 9.50
CA PHE A 108 4.73 13.82 9.04
C PHE A 108 4.86 15.08 8.20
N PHE A 109 4.24 15.08 7.03
CA PHE A 109 4.32 16.17 6.05
C PHE A 109 2.93 16.62 5.68
N VAL A 110 2.71 17.94 5.64
CA VAL A 110 1.43 18.52 5.23
C VAL A 110 1.64 19.37 3.98
N VAL A 111 0.92 19.04 2.92
CA VAL A 111 0.91 19.86 1.71
C VAL A 111 -0.04 21.03 1.91
N LYS A 112 0.52 22.25 1.91
CA LYS A 112 -0.25 23.49 1.82
C LYS A 112 -0.31 23.91 0.36
N TYR A 113 -1.50 24.01 -0.18
CA TYR A 113 -1.72 24.46 -1.56
C TYR A 113 -2.60 25.69 -1.59
N SER A 114 -2.37 26.56 -2.57
CA SER A 114 -3.29 27.66 -2.88
C SER A 114 -4.37 27.13 -3.82
N GLN A 115 -5.59 27.64 -3.70
CA GLN A 115 -6.70 27.23 -4.57
C GLN A 115 -6.53 27.78 -5.98
N PRO A 116 -6.11 26.99 -6.97
CA PRO A 116 -6.17 27.37 -8.36
C PRO A 116 -7.57 27.10 -8.94
N ASP A 117 -7.86 27.65 -10.11
CA ASP A 117 -9.12 27.39 -10.84
C ASP A 117 -9.35 25.92 -11.19
N ASP A 118 -8.26 25.13 -11.33
CA ASP A 118 -8.27 23.66 -11.45
C ASP A 118 -7.61 23.00 -10.23
N VAL A 119 -8.33 22.99 -9.13
CA VAL A 119 -7.89 22.43 -7.85
C VAL A 119 -7.46 20.96 -7.94
N ARG A 120 -8.06 20.17 -8.85
CA ARG A 120 -7.88 18.71 -8.88
C ARG A 120 -6.56 18.29 -9.48
N SER A 121 -6.29 18.73 -10.70
CA SER A 121 -5.04 18.37 -11.37
C SER A 121 -3.84 18.97 -10.62
N GLN A 122 -3.99 20.17 -10.06
CA GLN A 122 -2.95 20.78 -9.25
C GLN A 122 -2.71 20.01 -7.94
N LEU A 123 -3.76 19.62 -7.23
CA LEU A 123 -3.64 18.90 -5.97
C LEU A 123 -2.99 17.51 -6.17
N VAL A 124 -3.35 16.80 -7.25
CA VAL A 124 -2.69 15.54 -7.62
C VAL A 124 -1.22 15.76 -7.94
N ALA A 125 -0.89 16.79 -8.76
CA ALA A 125 0.49 17.11 -9.12
C ALA A 125 1.33 17.51 -7.90
N ASP A 126 0.78 18.27 -6.98
CA ASP A 126 1.48 18.68 -5.75
C ASP A 126 1.66 17.49 -4.79
N ALA A 127 0.70 16.58 -4.72
CA ALA A 127 0.82 15.33 -3.98
C ALA A 127 1.94 14.44 -4.54
N GLU A 128 2.04 14.28 -5.86
CA GLU A 128 3.13 13.56 -6.53
C GLU A 128 4.50 14.19 -6.23
N LYS A 129 4.61 15.53 -6.34
CA LYS A 129 5.83 16.26 -6.02
C LYS A 129 6.23 16.10 -4.55
N ALA A 130 5.26 16.13 -3.62
CA ALA A 130 5.52 15.94 -2.20
C ALA A 130 6.05 14.53 -1.90
N VAL A 131 5.41 13.48 -2.42
CA VAL A 131 5.89 12.10 -2.28
C VAL A 131 7.29 11.95 -2.87
N LYS A 132 7.53 12.52 -4.05
CA LYS A 132 8.84 12.49 -4.68
C LYS A 132 9.90 13.19 -3.84
N MET A 133 9.62 14.39 -3.33
CA MET A 133 10.55 15.14 -2.49
C MET A 133 10.91 14.38 -1.21
N VAL A 134 9.91 13.76 -0.56
CA VAL A 134 10.15 12.95 0.64
C VAL A 134 11.07 11.77 0.32
N ARG A 135 10.87 11.08 -0.79
CA ARG A 135 11.73 9.98 -1.23
C ARG A 135 13.14 10.43 -1.62
N ASP A 136 13.25 11.50 -2.39
CA ASP A 136 14.56 12.04 -2.81
C ASP A 136 15.38 12.52 -1.60
N SER A 137 14.72 13.00 -0.53
CA SER A 137 15.35 13.46 0.70
C SER A 137 15.48 12.37 1.78
N ALA A 138 15.09 11.13 1.49
CA ALA A 138 14.95 10.06 2.47
C ALA A 138 16.22 9.81 3.30
N ALA A 139 17.38 9.81 2.65
CA ALA A 139 18.66 9.61 3.34
C ALA A 139 18.98 10.73 4.35
N VAL A 140 18.68 12.00 3.99
CA VAL A 140 18.92 13.17 4.84
C VAL A 140 17.91 13.26 5.99
N TRP A 141 16.68 12.79 5.76
CA TRP A 141 15.58 12.87 6.73
C TRP A 141 15.39 11.57 7.52
N HIS A 142 16.31 10.60 7.38
CA HIS A 142 16.24 9.28 8.02
C HIS A 142 14.93 8.55 7.74
N ILE A 143 14.44 8.64 6.49
CA ILE A 143 13.22 7.99 6.01
C ILE A 143 13.59 6.77 5.18
N ASN A 144 12.79 5.72 5.28
CA ASN A 144 12.82 4.61 4.33
C ASN A 144 12.04 5.00 3.07
N PRO A 145 12.67 5.15 1.89
CA PRO A 145 11.97 5.56 0.67
C PRO A 145 10.91 4.55 0.19
N TYR A 146 10.85 3.36 0.80
CA TYR A 146 9.85 2.31 0.54
C TYR A 146 8.79 2.20 1.66
N ASP A 147 8.65 3.25 2.50
CA ASP A 147 7.64 3.34 3.57
C ASP A 147 7.10 4.78 3.67
N VAL A 148 6.73 5.34 2.51
CA VAL A 148 6.16 6.69 2.38
C VAL A 148 4.69 6.57 2.04
N GLY A 149 3.82 6.84 3.01
CA GLY A 149 2.37 6.84 2.85
C GLY A 149 1.81 8.19 2.44
N ILE A 150 0.58 8.16 1.95
CA ILE A 150 -0.24 9.35 1.70
C ILE A 150 -1.54 9.26 2.48
N MET A 151 -2.02 10.38 3.01
CA MET A 151 -3.32 10.46 3.66
C MET A 151 -4.10 11.68 3.19
N GLY A 152 -5.44 11.58 3.21
CA GLY A 152 -6.28 12.70 2.82
C GLY A 152 -7.74 12.58 3.21
N TRP A 153 -8.37 13.75 3.39
CA TRP A 153 -9.79 13.92 3.68
C TRP A 153 -10.51 14.49 2.45
N GLY A 154 -11.76 14.09 2.23
CA GLY A 154 -12.59 14.66 1.19
C GLY A 154 -11.90 14.72 -0.18
N MET A 155 -11.64 15.92 -0.71
CA MET A 155 -10.88 16.14 -1.95
C MET A 155 -9.40 15.83 -1.80
N GLY A 156 -8.80 16.01 -0.62
CA GLY A 156 -7.46 15.49 -0.33
C GLY A 156 -7.42 13.96 -0.43
N GLY A 157 -8.48 13.29 0.01
CA GLY A 157 -8.68 11.86 -0.18
C GLY A 157 -8.82 11.45 -1.65
N TYR A 158 -9.47 12.30 -2.48
CA TYR A 158 -9.50 12.12 -3.93
C TYR A 158 -8.08 12.13 -4.52
N ALA A 159 -7.30 13.16 -4.25
CA ALA A 159 -5.95 13.24 -4.77
C ALA A 159 -5.08 12.06 -4.28
N ALA A 160 -5.16 11.71 -3.00
CA ALA A 160 -4.45 10.56 -2.44
C ALA A 160 -4.82 9.25 -3.16
N SER A 161 -6.12 9.03 -3.45
CA SER A 161 -6.59 7.83 -4.17
C SER A 161 -6.15 7.81 -5.64
N VAL A 162 -6.12 8.97 -6.31
CA VAL A 162 -5.63 9.10 -7.70
C VAL A 162 -4.13 8.80 -7.77
N VAL A 163 -3.33 9.42 -6.90
CA VAL A 163 -1.88 9.18 -6.84
C VAL A 163 -1.59 7.71 -6.55
N SER A 164 -2.35 7.08 -5.68
CA SER A 164 -2.20 5.66 -5.34
C SER A 164 -2.54 4.71 -6.50
N THR A 165 -3.49 5.07 -7.36
CA THR A 165 -3.99 4.18 -8.41
C THR A 165 -3.40 4.45 -9.80
N GLN A 166 -3.00 5.70 -10.09
CA GLN A 166 -2.67 6.12 -11.46
C GLN A 166 -1.24 6.61 -11.64
N SER A 167 -0.58 7.08 -10.55
CA SER A 167 0.76 7.65 -10.66
C SER A 167 1.83 6.59 -10.94
N ALA A 168 2.93 7.04 -11.52
CA ALA A 168 4.12 6.22 -11.73
C ALA A 168 4.75 5.78 -10.39
N PHE A 169 5.47 4.67 -10.39
CA PHE A 169 6.07 4.08 -9.18
C PHE A 169 6.88 5.08 -8.35
N ALA A 170 7.65 5.95 -9.01
CA ALA A 170 8.53 6.91 -8.32
C ALA A 170 7.78 7.90 -7.42
N VAL A 171 6.53 8.20 -7.73
CA VAL A 171 5.66 9.16 -7.01
C VAL A 171 4.43 8.50 -6.38
N ARG A 172 4.21 7.19 -6.61
CA ARG A 172 3.13 6.42 -5.98
C ARG A 172 3.50 6.13 -4.53
N PRO A 173 2.62 6.36 -3.55
CA PRO A 173 2.90 6.03 -2.14
C PRO A 173 3.03 4.52 -1.92
N ASP A 174 3.57 4.13 -0.76
CA ASP A 174 3.68 2.73 -0.37
C ASP A 174 2.43 2.25 0.39
N PHE A 175 1.65 3.16 0.96
CA PHE A 175 0.35 2.91 1.56
C PHE A 175 -0.54 4.17 1.53
N THR A 176 -1.86 3.98 1.71
CA THR A 176 -2.85 5.06 1.57
C THR A 176 -3.82 5.08 2.76
N LEU A 177 -4.03 6.24 3.36
CA LEU A 177 -4.98 6.48 4.46
C LEU A 177 -6.06 7.46 3.99
N LEU A 178 -7.31 7.01 3.93
CA LEU A 178 -8.42 7.76 3.35
C LEU A 178 -9.51 8.03 4.38
N PHE A 179 -9.85 9.30 4.58
CA PHE A 179 -10.86 9.74 5.55
C PHE A 179 -12.02 10.40 4.81
N ASN A 180 -13.21 9.80 4.87
CA ASN A 180 -14.39 10.24 4.11
C ASN A 180 -14.03 10.73 2.69
N PRO A 181 -13.27 9.94 1.90
CA PRO A 181 -12.67 10.41 0.66
C PRO A 181 -13.71 10.59 -0.43
N VAL A 182 -13.53 11.59 -1.27
CA VAL A 182 -14.13 11.61 -2.59
C VAL A 182 -13.35 10.60 -3.46
N ILE A 183 -14.02 9.61 -3.98
CA ILE A 183 -13.44 8.60 -4.90
C ILE A 183 -13.98 8.81 -6.32
N SER A 184 -15.28 9.04 -6.41
CA SER A 184 -15.97 9.35 -7.66
C SER A 184 -16.58 10.74 -7.57
N PRO A 185 -15.96 11.76 -8.16
CA PRO A 185 -16.51 13.11 -8.17
C PRO A 185 -17.94 13.18 -8.74
N ASN A 186 -18.26 12.32 -9.70
CA ASN A 186 -19.60 12.26 -10.28
C ASN A 186 -20.64 11.62 -9.35
N ALA A 187 -20.22 10.85 -8.36
CA ALA A 187 -21.09 10.19 -7.39
C ALA A 187 -21.39 11.06 -6.14
N MET A 188 -20.65 12.14 -5.91
CA MET A 188 -20.91 13.04 -4.78
C MET A 188 -22.35 13.56 -4.78
N ASN A 189 -22.89 13.87 -5.94
CA ASN A 189 -24.20 14.52 -6.10
C ASN A 189 -25.35 13.55 -6.41
N ALA A 190 -25.07 12.29 -6.74
CA ALA A 190 -26.10 11.35 -7.19
C ALA A 190 -27.06 10.90 -6.07
N ALA A 191 -26.67 11.02 -4.81
CA ALA A 191 -27.45 10.57 -3.65
C ALA A 191 -27.89 11.72 -2.73
N ILE A 192 -27.38 12.93 -2.92
CA ILE A 192 -27.73 14.10 -2.13
C ILE A 192 -28.72 14.95 -2.95
N GLN A 193 -29.94 15.10 -2.43
CA GLN A 193 -30.98 15.95 -3.06
C GLN A 193 -30.41 17.35 -3.34
N PRO A 194 -30.73 17.98 -4.47
CA PRO A 194 -30.17 19.26 -4.91
C PRO A 194 -30.39 20.46 -3.98
N SER A 195 -31.18 20.29 -2.93
CA SER A 195 -31.55 21.35 -1.97
C SER A 195 -30.38 21.86 -1.11
N HIS A 196 -29.23 21.22 -1.13
CA HIS A 196 -28.05 21.64 -0.37
C HIS A 196 -26.85 21.79 -1.31
N GLY A 197 -27.00 22.68 -2.28
CA GLY A 197 -25.93 23.06 -3.20
C GLY A 197 -24.75 23.73 -2.47
N GLY A 198 -23.94 22.95 -1.81
CA GLY A 198 -22.65 23.40 -1.28
C GLY A 198 -21.63 23.59 -2.41
N ASN A 199 -20.64 24.43 -2.18
CA ASN A 199 -19.59 24.77 -3.14
C ASN A 199 -18.76 23.54 -3.63
N ALA A 200 -18.80 22.41 -2.90
CA ALA A 200 -18.17 21.17 -3.30
C ALA A 200 -18.64 20.65 -4.67
N ALA A 201 -19.92 20.83 -5.01
CA ALA A 201 -20.44 20.49 -6.34
C ALA A 201 -19.87 21.36 -7.47
N LYS A 202 -19.48 22.61 -7.16
CA LYS A 202 -18.82 23.50 -8.13
C LYS A 202 -17.33 23.18 -8.30
N ALA A 203 -16.65 22.75 -7.22
CA ALA A 203 -15.25 22.33 -7.27
C ALA A 203 -15.01 21.07 -8.10
N VAL A 204 -16.05 20.23 -8.24
CA VAL A 204 -15.99 18.98 -9.01
C VAL A 204 -16.15 19.19 -10.53
N GLY A 205 -16.09 20.41 -11.10
CA GLY A 205 -16.10 20.71 -12.54
C GLY A 205 -17.03 19.84 -13.42
N LYS A 206 -17.40 20.35 -14.57
CA LYS A 206 -18.28 19.70 -15.55
C LYS A 206 -17.66 18.52 -16.32
N GLU A 207 -16.82 17.70 -15.71
CA GLU A 207 -16.33 16.52 -16.41
C GLU A 207 -17.37 15.40 -16.40
N THR A 208 -18.17 15.42 -17.43
CA THR A 208 -19.27 14.50 -17.72
C THR A 208 -18.80 13.11 -18.18
N ASN A 209 -17.52 12.82 -18.28
CA ASN A 209 -17.01 11.66 -19.00
C ASN A 209 -16.50 10.50 -18.12
N GLY A 210 -16.87 10.39 -16.85
CA GLY A 210 -16.67 9.13 -16.07
C GLY A 210 -15.22 8.68 -15.85
N HIS A 211 -14.23 9.47 -16.22
CA HIS A 211 -12.83 9.05 -16.32
C HIS A 211 -12.02 9.14 -15.04
N PHE A 212 -12.52 9.70 -13.95
CA PHE A 212 -11.75 9.98 -12.74
C PHE A 212 -12.30 9.32 -11.47
N SER A 213 -12.96 8.19 -11.58
CA SER A 213 -13.32 7.41 -10.39
C SER A 213 -12.15 6.49 -10.04
N ALA A 214 -11.43 6.78 -8.93
CA ALA A 214 -10.19 6.08 -8.57
C ALA A 214 -10.39 4.57 -8.37
N ASP A 215 -11.59 4.12 -7.96
CA ASP A 215 -11.94 2.70 -7.84
C ASP A 215 -11.81 1.91 -9.16
N ARG A 216 -11.99 2.57 -10.31
CA ARG A 216 -11.85 1.96 -11.64
C ARG A 216 -10.40 1.75 -12.06
N TYR A 217 -9.46 2.42 -11.40
CA TYR A 217 -8.03 2.35 -11.69
C TYR A 217 -7.26 1.53 -10.65
N VAL A 218 -7.96 0.91 -9.70
CA VAL A 218 -7.34 -0.06 -8.80
C VAL A 218 -6.81 -1.23 -9.62
N ARG A 219 -5.52 -1.51 -9.46
CA ARG A 219 -4.81 -2.56 -10.20
C ARG A 219 -4.25 -3.59 -9.23
N PRO A 220 -4.34 -4.89 -9.57
CA PRO A 220 -3.72 -5.93 -8.78
C PRO A 220 -2.23 -5.61 -8.53
N HIS A 221 -1.78 -5.79 -7.30
CA HIS A 221 -0.37 -5.66 -6.87
C HIS A 221 0.32 -4.29 -7.08
N LEU A 222 -0.23 -3.43 -7.93
CA LEU A 222 0.34 -2.12 -8.25
C LEU A 222 -0.28 -1.00 -7.41
N THR A 223 -1.56 -1.10 -7.07
CA THR A 223 -2.19 -0.17 -6.12
C THR A 223 -1.75 -0.55 -4.70
N PRO A 224 -1.19 0.39 -3.93
CA PRO A 224 -0.71 0.11 -2.58
C PRO A 224 -1.85 -0.25 -1.64
N GLU A 225 -1.51 -0.90 -0.52
CA GLU A 225 -2.49 -1.18 0.52
C GLU A 225 -3.11 0.10 1.07
N ALA A 226 -4.34 0.00 1.57
CA ALA A 226 -5.08 1.15 2.05
C ALA A 226 -5.84 0.87 3.35
N ALA A 227 -6.05 1.93 4.15
CA ALA A 227 -7.02 1.95 5.23
C ALA A 227 -8.02 3.10 5.00
N LEU A 228 -9.31 2.78 5.08
CA LEU A 228 -10.41 3.72 4.91
C LEU A 228 -11.13 3.93 6.24
N PHE A 229 -11.35 5.20 6.58
CA PHE A 229 -12.02 5.64 7.80
C PHE A 229 -13.23 6.48 7.38
N LEU A 230 -14.42 5.91 7.52
CA LEU A 230 -15.66 6.49 7.02
C LEU A 230 -16.62 6.79 8.18
N THR A 231 -17.50 7.76 7.99
CA THR A 231 -18.64 7.99 8.91
C THR A 231 -19.96 7.70 8.23
N ASN A 232 -20.87 7.11 8.98
CA ASN A 232 -22.19 6.74 8.46
C ASN A 232 -23.10 7.96 8.25
N ASP A 233 -22.78 9.08 8.90
CA ASP A 233 -23.56 10.33 8.87
C ASP A 233 -22.93 11.42 7.99
N ASP A 234 -21.97 11.09 7.13
CA ASP A 234 -21.43 12.00 6.14
C ASP A 234 -22.51 12.39 5.13
N LYS A 235 -22.82 13.69 5.08
CA LYS A 235 -23.84 14.26 4.17
C LYS A 235 -23.23 14.88 2.94
N ALA A 236 -21.92 15.09 2.89
CA ALA A 236 -21.21 15.68 1.78
C ALA A 236 -20.75 14.62 0.78
N VAL A 237 -20.24 13.49 1.28
CA VAL A 237 -19.72 12.39 0.46
C VAL A 237 -20.42 11.09 0.85
N ASN A 238 -21.18 10.52 -0.09
CA ASN A 238 -21.86 9.25 0.18
C ASN A 238 -20.85 8.11 0.35
N PRO A 239 -20.77 7.46 1.53
CA PRO A 239 -19.78 6.43 1.78
C PRO A 239 -19.92 5.20 0.89
N LEU A 240 -21.16 4.84 0.45
CA LEU A 240 -21.40 3.67 -0.42
C LEU A 240 -20.80 3.88 -1.81
N LEU A 241 -20.96 5.09 -2.37
CA LEU A 241 -20.53 5.42 -3.72
C LEU A 241 -19.07 5.86 -3.82
N ASN A 242 -18.41 6.03 -2.70
CA ASN A 242 -17.03 6.47 -2.60
C ASN A 242 -16.16 5.47 -1.83
N GLY A 243 -15.97 5.62 -0.52
CA GLY A 243 -15.06 4.79 0.26
C GLY A 243 -15.36 3.30 0.17
N ILE A 244 -16.64 2.89 0.26
CA ILE A 244 -17.02 1.47 0.14
C ILE A 244 -16.81 0.94 -1.28
N ALA A 245 -17.08 1.75 -2.31
CA ALA A 245 -16.80 1.37 -3.70
C ALA A 245 -15.29 1.14 -3.93
N TYR A 246 -14.45 2.02 -3.37
CA TYR A 246 -12.98 1.85 -3.42
C TYR A 246 -12.52 0.59 -2.68
N TYR A 247 -13.03 0.35 -1.47
CA TYR A 247 -12.76 -0.88 -0.72
C TYR A 247 -13.15 -2.12 -1.52
N ALA A 248 -14.33 -2.11 -2.15
CA ALA A 248 -14.80 -3.22 -2.99
C ALA A 248 -13.90 -3.43 -4.21
N ALA A 249 -13.38 -2.35 -4.81
CA ALA A 249 -12.43 -2.44 -5.91
C ALA A 249 -11.08 -3.02 -5.45
N MET A 250 -10.55 -2.57 -4.31
CA MET A 250 -9.34 -3.11 -3.70
C MET A 250 -9.48 -4.60 -3.43
N HIS A 251 -10.58 -5.02 -2.81
CA HIS A 251 -10.84 -6.42 -2.48
C HIS A 251 -10.99 -7.30 -3.73
N ARG A 252 -11.74 -6.84 -4.75
CA ARG A 252 -11.88 -7.57 -6.02
C ARG A 252 -10.56 -7.79 -6.75
N ASN A 253 -9.62 -6.86 -6.60
CA ASN A 253 -8.28 -6.94 -7.20
C ASN A 253 -7.26 -7.65 -6.29
N GLY A 254 -7.68 -8.18 -5.14
CA GLY A 254 -6.81 -8.89 -4.21
C GLY A 254 -5.80 -8.00 -3.48
N ASN A 255 -6.00 -6.69 -3.47
CA ASN A 255 -5.16 -5.74 -2.75
C ASN A 255 -5.58 -5.67 -1.27
N ALA A 256 -4.61 -5.55 -0.37
CA ALA A 256 -4.88 -5.38 1.04
C ALA A 256 -5.60 -4.05 1.30
N CYS A 257 -6.70 -4.11 2.04
CA CYS A 257 -7.48 -2.92 2.38
C CYS A 257 -8.26 -3.12 3.68
N ALA A 258 -8.13 -2.19 4.61
CA ALA A 258 -8.94 -2.14 5.83
C ALA A 258 -10.07 -1.11 5.67
N LEU A 259 -11.25 -1.40 6.25
CA LEU A 259 -12.39 -0.50 6.23
C LEU A 259 -12.93 -0.34 7.65
N PHE A 260 -12.96 0.90 8.14
CA PHE A 260 -13.53 1.30 9.43
C PHE A 260 -14.70 2.24 9.18
N VAL A 261 -15.86 1.94 9.75
CA VAL A 261 -17.06 2.77 9.60
C VAL A 261 -17.55 3.18 10.99
N TYR A 262 -17.59 4.47 11.26
CA TYR A 262 -18.01 5.05 12.54
C TYR A 262 -19.45 5.56 12.45
N PRO A 263 -20.22 5.48 13.55
CA PRO A 263 -21.62 5.84 13.53
C PRO A 263 -21.85 7.34 13.34
N LYS A 264 -20.91 8.18 13.80
CA LYS A 264 -21.02 9.64 13.79
C LYS A 264 -19.67 10.31 13.54
N GLY A 265 -19.70 11.53 12.97
CA GLY A 265 -18.53 12.36 12.76
C GLY A 265 -18.70 13.35 11.62
N GLY A 266 -19.66 13.11 10.71
CA GLY A 266 -19.87 13.97 9.53
C GLY A 266 -18.70 13.92 8.55
N HIS A 267 -18.66 14.88 7.62
CA HIS A 267 -17.62 14.92 6.58
C HIS A 267 -16.22 15.20 7.15
N ASP A 268 -16.12 16.14 8.07
CA ASP A 268 -14.86 16.59 8.68
C ASP A 268 -14.37 15.66 9.80
N PHE A 269 -14.78 14.39 9.77
CA PHE A 269 -14.46 13.39 10.78
C PHE A 269 -12.94 13.27 10.98
N GLY A 270 -12.54 13.41 12.23
CA GLY A 270 -11.12 13.25 12.61
C GLY A 270 -10.23 14.45 12.33
N THR A 271 -10.70 15.51 11.66
CA THR A 271 -9.91 16.73 11.44
C THR A 271 -9.68 17.51 12.73
N SER A 272 -10.69 17.55 13.62
CA SER A 272 -10.65 18.24 14.92
C SER A 272 -10.48 17.27 16.08
N SER A 273 -9.80 17.69 17.15
CA SER A 273 -9.70 16.97 18.43
C SER A 273 -11.05 16.74 19.11
N ALA A 274 -12.05 17.58 18.80
CA ALA A 274 -13.41 17.47 19.29
C ALA A 274 -14.32 16.53 18.48
N SER A 275 -13.80 15.95 17.37
CA SER A 275 -14.59 15.03 16.53
C SER A 275 -15.11 13.84 17.30
N PRO A 276 -16.41 13.48 17.15
CA PRO A 276 -16.93 12.23 17.68
C PRO A 276 -16.08 11.03 17.26
N CYS A 277 -15.98 10.02 18.12
CA CYS A 277 -15.21 8.79 17.88
C CYS A 277 -13.71 8.99 17.61
N ARG A 278 -13.14 10.18 17.83
CA ARG A 278 -11.72 10.46 17.53
C ARG A 278 -10.76 9.50 18.25
N LEU A 279 -10.99 9.19 19.51
CA LEU A 279 -10.14 8.25 20.26
C LEU A 279 -10.17 6.85 19.65
N GLN A 280 -11.32 6.39 19.19
CA GLN A 280 -11.44 5.12 18.48
C GLN A 280 -10.70 5.18 17.14
N LEU A 281 -10.91 6.23 16.36
CA LEU A 281 -10.18 6.46 15.10
C LEU A 281 -8.67 6.35 15.30
N LEU A 282 -8.12 7.09 16.27
CA LEU A 282 -6.67 7.08 16.53
C LEU A 282 -6.16 5.72 17.01
N GLY A 283 -6.98 4.97 17.76
CA GLY A 283 -6.70 3.59 18.17
C GLY A 283 -6.65 2.62 16.98
N ASP A 284 -7.66 2.68 16.11
CA ASP A 284 -7.75 1.85 14.91
C ASP A 284 -6.61 2.17 13.92
N LEU A 285 -6.34 3.45 13.68
CA LEU A 285 -5.21 3.90 12.86
C LEU A 285 -3.87 3.44 13.44
N SER A 286 -3.67 3.58 14.76
CA SER A 286 -2.45 3.13 15.43
C SER A 286 -2.27 1.61 15.27
N SER A 287 -3.33 0.84 15.43
CA SER A 287 -3.32 -0.61 15.26
C SER A 287 -2.96 -0.99 13.82
N TRP A 288 -3.55 -0.32 12.83
CA TRP A 288 -3.25 -0.56 11.42
C TRP A 288 -1.79 -0.21 11.11
N LEU A 289 -1.30 0.96 11.55
CA LEU A 289 0.09 1.37 11.33
C LEU A 289 1.11 0.41 11.97
N ASN A 290 0.77 -0.22 13.09
CA ASN A 290 1.62 -1.22 13.74
C ASN A 290 1.65 -2.55 12.97
N LEU A 291 0.59 -2.90 12.25
CA LEU A 291 0.52 -4.11 11.42
C LEU A 291 1.17 -3.89 10.04
N HIS A 292 1.14 -2.66 9.53
CA HIS A 292 1.76 -2.30 8.26
C HIS A 292 3.28 -2.55 8.30
N GLN A 293 3.80 -3.16 7.24
CA GLN A 293 5.23 -3.39 7.07
C GLN A 293 5.72 -2.75 5.77
N ALA A 294 6.83 -2.04 5.85
CA ALA A 294 7.48 -1.51 4.66
C ALA A 294 7.75 -2.61 3.64
N SER A 295 7.48 -2.31 2.37
CA SER A 295 7.66 -3.28 1.27
C SER A 295 9.13 -3.62 1.01
N ALA A 296 10.05 -2.73 1.42
CA ALA A 296 11.48 -2.87 1.30
C ALA A 296 12.20 -1.95 2.31
N THR A 297 13.51 -2.13 2.45
CA THR A 297 14.42 -1.16 3.07
C THR A 297 15.50 -0.79 2.04
N PRO A 298 16.30 0.27 2.26
CA PRO A 298 17.41 0.60 1.38
C PRO A 298 18.44 -0.54 1.19
N GLN A 299 18.48 -1.48 2.15
CA GLN A 299 19.39 -2.64 2.14
C GLN A 299 18.74 -3.90 1.55
N SER A 300 17.47 -3.87 1.21
CA SER A 300 16.78 -5.04 0.66
C SER A 300 17.26 -5.36 -0.76
N VAL A 301 17.45 -6.64 -1.05
CA VAL A 301 17.63 -7.15 -2.41
C VAL A 301 16.28 -7.11 -3.12
N ARG A 302 16.15 -6.24 -4.11
CA ARG A 302 14.89 -5.99 -4.82
C ARG A 302 14.70 -7.01 -5.92
N VAL A 303 13.59 -7.74 -5.89
CA VAL A 303 13.24 -8.79 -6.84
C VAL A 303 11.98 -8.39 -7.61
N ALA A 304 12.08 -8.21 -8.92
CA ALA A 304 10.94 -7.95 -9.79
C ALA A 304 10.46 -9.23 -10.47
N CYS A 305 9.20 -9.63 -10.22
CA CYS A 305 8.53 -10.71 -10.93
C CYS A 305 7.73 -10.12 -12.09
N ILE A 306 8.24 -10.23 -13.30
CA ILE A 306 7.62 -9.75 -14.54
C ILE A 306 6.89 -10.91 -15.20
N GLY A 307 5.66 -10.69 -15.67
CA GLY A 307 4.93 -11.73 -16.38
C GLY A 307 3.50 -11.39 -16.76
N ASN A 308 2.77 -12.42 -17.14
CA ASN A 308 1.37 -12.37 -17.57
C ASN A 308 0.41 -12.72 -16.40
N SER A 309 -0.79 -13.23 -16.72
CA SER A 309 -1.83 -13.63 -15.75
C SER A 309 -1.36 -14.63 -14.70
N ILE A 310 -0.41 -15.51 -15.01
CA ILE A 310 0.15 -16.47 -14.05
C ILE A 310 0.98 -15.74 -12.98
N THR A 311 1.70 -14.68 -13.36
CA THR A 311 2.43 -13.83 -12.42
C THR A 311 1.50 -12.89 -11.67
N ASP A 312 0.50 -12.32 -12.36
CA ASP A 312 -0.57 -11.50 -11.79
C ASP A 312 -1.35 -12.28 -10.71
N GLY A 313 -1.53 -13.60 -10.88
CA GLY A 313 -2.25 -14.48 -9.96
C GLY A 313 -3.73 -14.63 -10.34
N TYR A 314 -4.05 -14.64 -11.64
CA TYR A 314 -5.40 -14.79 -12.15
C TYR A 314 -6.11 -16.01 -11.55
N GLY A 315 -7.33 -15.80 -11.05
CA GLY A 315 -8.19 -16.82 -10.46
C GLY A 315 -7.77 -17.29 -9.05
N ILE A 316 -6.67 -16.79 -8.51
CA ILE A 316 -6.23 -17.10 -7.14
C ILE A 316 -6.90 -16.11 -6.18
N TYR A 317 -7.66 -16.64 -5.22
CA TYR A 317 -8.23 -15.81 -4.16
C TYR A 317 -7.12 -15.14 -3.33
N MET A 318 -7.23 -13.84 -3.10
CA MET A 318 -6.21 -13.04 -2.41
C MET A 318 -4.81 -13.24 -3.04
N ALA A 319 -4.70 -13.05 -4.34
CA ALA A 319 -3.45 -13.25 -5.10
C ALA A 319 -2.26 -12.46 -4.53
N GLY A 320 -2.50 -11.28 -3.91
CA GLY A 320 -1.50 -10.51 -3.18
C GLY A 320 -0.86 -11.24 -1.99
N ALA A 321 -1.48 -12.32 -1.49
CA ALA A 321 -0.97 -13.17 -0.41
C ALA A 321 -0.63 -14.59 -0.86
N ASN A 322 -1.29 -15.10 -1.91
CA ASN A 322 -1.27 -16.50 -2.34
C ASN A 322 -0.71 -16.69 -3.76
N GLY A 323 -0.51 -15.65 -4.53
CA GLY A 323 0.20 -15.72 -5.82
C GLY A 323 1.69 -16.04 -5.63
N TYR A 324 2.34 -16.59 -6.67
CA TYR A 324 3.74 -17.04 -6.53
C TYR A 324 4.71 -15.90 -6.10
N PRO A 325 4.57 -14.64 -6.49
CA PRO A 325 5.49 -13.60 -6.01
C PRO A 325 5.38 -13.35 -4.51
N ALA A 326 4.16 -13.42 -3.95
CA ALA A 326 3.94 -13.26 -2.51
C ALA A 326 4.48 -14.46 -1.70
N VAL A 327 4.30 -15.67 -2.22
CA VAL A 327 4.90 -16.87 -1.61
C VAL A 327 6.42 -16.85 -1.73
N LEU A 328 6.96 -16.39 -2.87
CA LEU A 328 8.41 -16.19 -3.07
C LEU A 328 8.99 -15.22 -2.05
N GLN A 329 8.28 -14.11 -1.74
CA GLN A 329 8.66 -13.20 -0.66
C GLN A 329 8.80 -13.92 0.68
N LYS A 330 7.84 -14.77 1.04
CA LYS A 330 7.88 -15.55 2.29
C LYS A 330 9.08 -16.52 2.31
N LEU A 331 9.35 -17.19 1.20
CA LEU A 331 10.43 -18.18 1.07
C LEU A 331 11.82 -17.51 1.09
N LEU A 332 11.98 -16.33 0.53
CA LEU A 332 13.25 -15.59 0.50
C LEU A 332 13.50 -14.83 1.81
N GLY A 333 12.45 -14.45 2.54
CA GLY A 333 12.54 -13.76 3.83
C GLY A 333 12.80 -12.25 3.72
N LYS A 334 13.02 -11.61 4.87
CA LYS A 334 13.04 -10.14 5.04
C LYS A 334 14.21 -9.43 4.34
N ARG A 335 15.27 -10.14 3.98
CA ARG A 335 16.40 -9.58 3.22
C ARG A 335 15.99 -9.17 1.80
N TYR A 336 14.92 -9.75 1.28
CA TYR A 336 14.43 -9.54 -0.08
C TYR A 336 13.15 -8.71 -0.07
N ALA A 337 12.97 -7.94 -1.13
CA ALA A 337 11.75 -7.21 -1.43
C ALA A 337 11.22 -7.67 -2.79
N VAL A 338 10.33 -8.66 -2.77
CA VAL A 338 9.73 -9.21 -3.98
C VAL A 338 8.50 -8.40 -4.36
N ARG A 339 8.46 -7.89 -5.59
CA ARG A 339 7.29 -7.20 -6.13
C ARG A 339 6.73 -7.89 -7.35
N ASN A 340 5.41 -7.95 -7.41
CA ASN A 340 4.64 -8.49 -8.50
C ASN A 340 4.37 -7.39 -9.55
N PHE A 341 4.90 -7.59 -10.76
CA PHE A 341 4.65 -6.75 -11.94
C PHE A 341 3.95 -7.54 -13.05
N GLY A 342 3.22 -8.58 -12.68
CA GLY A 342 2.38 -9.35 -13.59
C GLY A 342 1.22 -8.53 -14.12
N VAL A 343 0.87 -8.71 -15.39
CA VAL A 343 -0.32 -8.13 -16.01
C VAL A 343 -0.99 -9.19 -16.88
N SER A 344 -2.24 -9.49 -16.59
CA SER A 344 -2.99 -10.54 -17.30
C SER A 344 -3.05 -10.30 -18.81
N SER A 345 -3.01 -11.39 -19.59
CA SER A 345 -3.11 -11.43 -21.05
C SER A 345 -1.91 -10.88 -21.84
N ARG A 346 -0.82 -10.44 -21.20
CA ARG A 346 0.28 -9.75 -21.88
C ARG A 346 1.21 -10.69 -22.61
N THR A 347 1.72 -10.19 -23.74
CA THR A 347 2.66 -10.89 -24.64
C THR A 347 4.07 -10.32 -24.49
N MET A 348 5.09 -11.17 -24.79
CA MET A 348 6.47 -10.77 -25.01
C MET A 348 6.60 -10.02 -26.33
N LEU A 349 5.93 -10.55 -27.37
CA LEU A 349 5.89 -9.98 -28.70
C LEU A 349 5.33 -8.55 -28.69
N ARG A 350 6.10 -7.60 -29.23
CA ARG A 350 5.66 -6.19 -29.39
C ARG A 350 4.53 -6.02 -30.40
N ARG A 351 4.39 -6.97 -31.32
CA ARG A 351 3.31 -7.03 -32.32
C ARG A 351 2.16 -7.95 -31.90
N GLY A 352 2.21 -8.50 -30.68
CA GLY A 352 1.10 -9.27 -30.09
C GLY A 352 -0.11 -8.40 -29.80
N ASP A 353 -1.21 -9.04 -29.41
CA ASP A 353 -2.48 -8.36 -29.09
C ASP A 353 -2.34 -7.36 -27.90
N TRP A 354 -1.57 -7.71 -26.87
CA TRP A 354 -1.37 -6.91 -25.67
C TRP A 354 0.09 -6.90 -25.21
N PRO A 355 1.00 -6.12 -25.86
CA PRO A 355 2.41 -6.10 -25.52
C PRO A 355 2.71 -5.60 -24.11
N TYR A 356 3.46 -6.37 -23.32
CA TYR A 356 3.81 -6.01 -21.93
C TYR A 356 4.60 -4.68 -21.87
N VAL A 357 5.42 -4.38 -22.85
CA VAL A 357 6.22 -3.14 -22.91
C VAL A 357 5.39 -1.85 -22.95
N ASN A 358 4.10 -1.94 -23.29
CA ASN A 358 3.17 -0.81 -23.31
C ASN A 358 2.50 -0.56 -21.96
N GLU A 359 2.68 -1.46 -20.97
CA GLU A 359 2.02 -1.38 -19.68
C GLU A 359 2.73 -0.41 -18.73
N LEU A 360 1.95 0.17 -17.80
CA LEU A 360 2.53 0.95 -16.71
C LEU A 360 3.46 0.09 -15.86
N ALA A 361 3.15 -1.18 -15.67
CA ALA A 361 4.00 -2.14 -14.96
C ALA A 361 5.42 -2.22 -15.53
N TRP A 362 5.60 -2.09 -16.84
CA TRP A 362 6.93 -2.04 -17.45
C TRP A 362 7.75 -0.82 -17.02
N ARG A 363 7.11 0.35 -16.94
CA ARG A 363 7.75 1.57 -16.42
C ARG A 363 8.01 1.47 -14.91
N ASP A 364 7.08 0.86 -14.18
CA ASP A 364 7.21 0.65 -12.73
C ASP A 364 8.39 -0.27 -12.39
N VAL A 365 8.64 -1.33 -13.17
CA VAL A 365 9.84 -2.17 -13.02
C VAL A 365 11.12 -1.36 -13.15
N GLN A 366 11.20 -0.50 -14.18
CA GLN A 366 12.37 0.33 -14.39
C GLN A 366 12.59 1.33 -13.26
N ALA A 367 11.53 1.95 -12.77
CA ALA A 367 11.57 2.86 -11.62
C ALA A 367 11.87 2.13 -10.29
N PHE A 368 11.42 0.89 -10.12
CA PHE A 368 11.77 0.04 -8.99
C PHE A 368 13.26 -0.30 -8.97
N ASN A 369 13.92 -0.29 -10.13
CA ASN A 369 15.35 -0.53 -10.30
C ASN A 369 15.81 -1.78 -9.54
N PRO A 370 15.30 -2.98 -9.92
CA PRO A 370 15.52 -4.23 -9.20
C PRO A 370 16.98 -4.68 -9.22
N ASP A 371 17.39 -5.48 -8.24
CA ASP A 371 18.69 -6.17 -8.23
C ASP A 371 18.59 -7.56 -8.88
N ILE A 372 17.37 -8.14 -8.87
CA ILE A 372 17.05 -9.42 -9.52
C ILE A 372 15.75 -9.26 -10.30
N VAL A 373 15.73 -9.79 -11.51
CA VAL A 373 14.52 -9.90 -12.34
C VAL A 373 14.19 -11.35 -12.60
N VAL A 374 12.94 -11.76 -12.37
CA VAL A 374 12.37 -13.02 -12.86
C VAL A 374 11.37 -12.69 -13.96
N LEU A 375 11.78 -12.89 -15.22
CA LEU A 375 10.97 -12.58 -16.40
C LEU A 375 10.31 -13.85 -16.94
N LYS A 376 8.97 -13.91 -16.88
CA LYS A 376 8.15 -15.04 -17.31
C LYS A 376 7.01 -14.60 -18.23
N LEU A 377 7.30 -14.44 -19.49
CA LEU A 377 6.34 -14.18 -20.58
C LEU A 377 6.43 -15.31 -21.62
N GLY A 378 5.58 -15.31 -22.63
CA GLY A 378 5.56 -16.28 -23.71
C GLY A 378 4.30 -17.14 -23.79
N THR A 379 3.53 -17.26 -22.69
CA THR A 379 2.28 -18.09 -22.68
C THR A 379 1.26 -17.55 -23.67
N ASN A 380 0.97 -16.23 -23.66
CA ASN A 380 0.00 -15.62 -24.58
C ASN A 380 0.54 -15.49 -26.01
N ASP A 381 1.85 -15.44 -26.15
CA ASP A 381 2.53 -15.40 -27.44
C ASP A 381 2.27 -16.67 -28.27
N SER A 382 2.02 -17.81 -27.62
CA SER A 382 1.76 -19.10 -28.25
C SER A 382 0.42 -19.17 -29.00
N LYS A 383 -0.50 -18.23 -28.76
CA LYS A 383 -1.77 -18.15 -29.49
C LYS A 383 -1.51 -17.90 -30.99
N PRO A 384 -2.26 -18.52 -31.91
CA PRO A 384 -2.06 -18.36 -33.35
C PRO A 384 -2.04 -16.92 -33.83
N GLU A 385 -2.93 -16.07 -33.28
CA GLU A 385 -3.03 -14.65 -33.60
C GLU A 385 -1.77 -13.84 -33.22
N ASN A 386 -1.04 -14.29 -32.21
CA ASN A 386 0.22 -13.69 -31.77
C ASN A 386 1.41 -14.36 -32.42
N TRP A 387 1.40 -15.72 -32.48
CA TRP A 387 2.55 -16.47 -32.97
C TRP A 387 2.83 -16.30 -34.47
N ARG A 388 1.88 -15.77 -35.25
CA ARG A 388 2.16 -15.31 -36.63
C ARG A 388 3.32 -14.31 -36.73
N PHE A 389 3.69 -13.67 -35.60
CA PHE A 389 4.84 -12.80 -35.44
C PHE A 389 6.00 -13.47 -34.71
N GLY A 390 5.98 -14.78 -34.54
CA GLY A 390 6.95 -15.54 -33.76
C GLY A 390 8.41 -15.37 -34.19
N ALA A 391 8.64 -15.00 -35.44
CA ALA A 391 9.99 -14.65 -35.94
C ALA A 391 10.60 -13.45 -35.18
N ASP A 392 9.79 -12.57 -34.62
CA ASP A 392 10.27 -11.39 -33.90
C ASP A 392 10.54 -11.70 -32.40
N PHE A 393 10.10 -12.87 -31.87
CA PHE A 393 10.09 -13.18 -30.44
C PHE A 393 11.48 -13.07 -29.79
N GLU A 394 12.49 -13.62 -30.43
CA GLU A 394 13.87 -13.58 -29.91
C GLU A 394 14.41 -12.14 -29.88
N ALA A 395 14.15 -11.36 -30.91
CA ALA A 395 14.60 -9.97 -30.99
C ALA A 395 13.88 -9.08 -29.95
N ASP A 396 12.59 -9.27 -29.76
CA ASP A 396 11.82 -8.55 -28.76
C ASP A 396 12.27 -8.89 -27.32
N LEU A 397 12.55 -10.17 -27.04
CA LEU A 397 13.08 -10.62 -25.78
C LEU A 397 14.50 -10.08 -25.52
N LEU A 398 15.36 -10.07 -26.53
CA LEU A 398 16.69 -9.44 -26.43
C LEU A 398 16.57 -7.96 -26.05
N ALA A 399 15.72 -7.20 -26.72
CA ALA A 399 15.52 -5.79 -26.45
C ALA A 399 15.00 -5.52 -25.04
N MET A 400 14.12 -6.39 -24.53
CA MET A 400 13.62 -6.29 -23.15
C MET A 400 14.73 -6.59 -22.13
N VAL A 401 15.52 -7.62 -22.34
CA VAL A 401 16.67 -7.97 -21.50
C VAL A 401 17.70 -6.85 -21.49
N ASP A 402 18.04 -6.29 -22.68
CA ASP A 402 18.99 -5.19 -22.80
C ASP A 402 18.53 -3.96 -22.00
N THR A 403 17.23 -3.64 -22.05
CA THR A 403 16.66 -2.55 -21.26
C THR A 403 16.79 -2.82 -19.76
N LEU A 404 16.52 -4.05 -19.30
CA LEU A 404 16.63 -4.42 -17.89
C LEU A 404 18.08 -4.39 -17.40
N GLN A 405 19.02 -4.95 -18.17
CA GLN A 405 20.44 -4.98 -17.79
C GLN A 405 21.10 -3.58 -17.79
N ALA A 406 20.52 -2.63 -18.55
CA ALA A 406 20.97 -1.24 -18.56
C ALA A 406 20.47 -0.40 -17.36
N LEU A 407 19.61 -0.94 -16.50
CA LEU A 407 19.16 -0.23 -15.29
C LEU A 407 20.33 0.07 -14.35
N PRO A 408 20.27 1.15 -13.56
CA PRO A 408 21.36 1.55 -12.66
C PRO A 408 21.80 0.46 -11.67
N ALA A 409 20.89 -0.42 -11.24
CA ALA A 409 21.23 -1.56 -10.37
C ALA A 409 21.91 -2.73 -11.11
N HIS A 410 21.97 -2.72 -12.46
CA HIS A 410 22.51 -3.81 -13.28
C HIS A 410 21.99 -5.20 -12.85
N PRO A 411 20.67 -5.44 -12.88
CA PRO A 411 20.07 -6.63 -12.30
C PRO A 411 20.57 -7.94 -12.90
N VAL A 412 20.64 -8.96 -12.04
CA VAL A 412 20.74 -10.34 -12.54
C VAL A 412 19.37 -10.73 -13.11
N VAL A 413 19.34 -11.05 -14.41
CA VAL A 413 18.10 -11.43 -15.10
C VAL A 413 17.98 -12.96 -15.16
N TYR A 414 16.87 -13.46 -14.62
CA TYR A 414 16.42 -14.84 -14.72
C TYR A 414 15.30 -14.91 -15.76
N LEU A 415 15.52 -15.63 -16.84
CA LEU A 415 14.51 -15.94 -17.83
C LEU A 415 13.82 -17.24 -17.44
N ALA A 416 12.57 -17.14 -17.00
CA ALA A 416 11.77 -18.30 -16.63
C ALA A 416 10.94 -18.75 -17.84
N THR A 417 11.01 -20.05 -18.16
CA THR A 417 10.16 -20.62 -19.22
C THR A 417 8.69 -20.58 -18.76
N PRO A 418 7.70 -20.41 -19.69
CA PRO A 418 6.30 -20.65 -19.36
C PRO A 418 6.11 -22.03 -18.74
N ILE A 419 5.19 -22.19 -17.79
CA ILE A 419 4.74 -23.52 -17.33
C ILE A 419 3.96 -24.20 -18.46
N PRO A 420 3.79 -25.53 -18.44
CA PRO A 420 3.02 -26.25 -19.46
C PRO A 420 1.58 -25.74 -19.56
N ALA A 421 1.06 -25.70 -20.78
CA ALA A 421 -0.35 -25.53 -21.04
C ALA A 421 -1.00 -26.90 -21.17
N PHE A 422 -1.61 -27.42 -20.11
CA PHE A 422 -2.24 -28.75 -20.09
C PHE A 422 -3.54 -28.80 -20.89
N LYS A 423 -4.10 -27.65 -21.27
CA LYS A 423 -5.24 -27.49 -22.16
C LYS A 423 -5.02 -26.33 -23.13
N SER A 424 -5.67 -26.38 -24.27
CA SER A 424 -5.60 -25.30 -25.28
C SER A 424 -6.64 -24.20 -25.05
N THR A 425 -6.98 -23.91 -23.81
CA THR A 425 -7.90 -22.86 -23.45
C THR A 425 -7.40 -21.51 -23.99
N TRP A 426 -8.29 -20.69 -24.53
CA TRP A 426 -7.97 -19.42 -25.22
C TRP A 426 -6.93 -19.54 -26.34
N ASN A 427 -6.91 -20.69 -27.03
CA ASN A 427 -5.95 -21.00 -28.12
C ASN A 427 -4.48 -21.01 -27.68
N ILE A 428 -4.17 -21.06 -26.37
CA ILE A 428 -2.81 -21.23 -25.89
C ILE A 428 -2.29 -22.59 -26.32
N ASN A 429 -1.08 -22.60 -26.91
CA ASN A 429 -0.54 -23.77 -27.61
C ASN A 429 0.78 -24.23 -26.97
N ASP A 430 0.74 -25.33 -26.23
CA ASP A 430 1.91 -25.88 -25.57
C ASP A 430 2.99 -26.36 -26.56
N SER A 431 2.58 -26.87 -27.73
CA SER A 431 3.55 -27.27 -28.77
C SER A 431 4.39 -26.06 -29.25
N VAL A 432 3.80 -24.89 -29.39
CA VAL A 432 4.54 -23.65 -29.70
C VAL A 432 5.44 -23.25 -28.53
N ILE A 433 4.97 -23.39 -27.29
CA ILE A 433 5.79 -23.12 -26.12
C ILE A 433 7.03 -23.98 -26.10
N VAL A 434 6.88 -25.29 -26.21
CA VAL A 434 7.99 -26.26 -26.14
C VAL A 434 8.95 -26.14 -27.30
N ASN A 435 8.42 -26.08 -28.53
CA ASN A 435 9.24 -26.25 -29.74
C ASN A 435 9.84 -24.92 -30.27
N ALA A 436 9.33 -23.77 -29.83
CA ALA A 436 9.78 -22.51 -30.33
C ALA A 436 10.10 -21.47 -29.22
N ILE A 437 9.21 -21.24 -28.27
CA ILE A 437 9.39 -20.21 -27.24
C ILE A 437 10.49 -20.59 -26.25
N VAL A 438 10.49 -21.80 -25.71
CA VAL A 438 11.53 -22.27 -24.78
C VAL A 438 12.91 -22.27 -25.43
N PRO A 439 13.12 -22.76 -26.66
CA PRO A 439 14.38 -22.63 -27.38
C PRO A 439 14.85 -21.18 -27.56
N ALA A 440 13.94 -20.24 -27.91
CA ALA A 440 14.26 -18.83 -28.06
C ALA A 440 14.70 -18.21 -26.72
N ILE A 441 13.99 -18.51 -25.60
CA ILE A 441 14.39 -18.06 -24.25
C ILE A 441 15.79 -18.56 -23.91
N ARG A 442 16.11 -19.80 -24.17
CA ARG A 442 17.44 -20.38 -23.92
C ARG A 442 18.52 -19.75 -24.83
N SER A 443 18.15 -19.39 -26.05
CA SER A 443 19.04 -18.68 -26.99
C SER A 443 19.41 -17.29 -26.46
N VAL A 444 18.40 -16.49 -26.04
CA VAL A 444 18.62 -15.16 -25.46
C VAL A 444 19.42 -15.26 -24.16
N ALA A 445 19.12 -16.24 -23.30
CA ALA A 445 19.86 -16.46 -22.07
C ALA A 445 21.37 -16.62 -22.33
N ARG A 446 21.74 -17.42 -23.32
CA ARG A 446 23.15 -17.57 -23.73
C ARG A 446 23.74 -16.28 -24.26
N LYS A 447 23.01 -15.55 -25.12
CA LYS A 447 23.49 -14.31 -25.77
C LYS A 447 23.70 -13.16 -24.78
N ARG A 448 22.97 -13.13 -23.68
CA ARG A 448 22.99 -12.04 -22.68
C ARG A 448 23.43 -12.48 -21.28
N HIS A 449 24.00 -13.70 -21.19
CA HIS A 449 24.47 -14.29 -19.91
C HIS A 449 23.39 -14.26 -18.81
N CYS A 450 22.11 -14.45 -19.21
CA CYS A 450 21.01 -14.57 -18.27
C CYS A 450 20.97 -15.97 -17.67
N LYS A 451 20.48 -16.08 -16.45
CA LYS A 451 20.14 -17.35 -15.81
C LYS A 451 18.81 -17.90 -16.37
N VAL A 452 18.63 -19.21 -16.40
CA VAL A 452 17.37 -19.85 -16.83
C VAL A 452 16.72 -20.54 -15.66
N ILE A 453 15.41 -20.33 -15.49
CA ILE A 453 14.53 -21.12 -14.62
C ILE A 453 13.63 -21.95 -15.52
N ASP A 454 13.89 -23.26 -15.61
CA ASP A 454 13.11 -24.16 -16.46
C ASP A 454 11.83 -24.59 -15.75
N LEU A 455 10.84 -23.68 -15.68
CA LEU A 455 9.55 -23.97 -15.08
C LEU A 455 8.72 -24.94 -15.95
N HIS A 456 8.93 -24.97 -17.27
CA HIS A 456 8.20 -25.88 -18.13
C HIS A 456 8.45 -27.35 -17.73
N THR A 457 9.70 -27.74 -17.66
CA THR A 457 10.08 -29.10 -17.26
C THR A 457 9.75 -29.38 -15.80
N ALA A 458 10.04 -28.43 -14.91
CA ALA A 458 9.82 -28.61 -13.48
C ALA A 458 8.34 -28.74 -13.12
N PHE A 459 7.44 -28.10 -13.87
CA PHE A 459 6.01 -28.11 -13.58
C PHE A 459 5.22 -29.17 -14.35
N ALA A 460 5.83 -29.86 -15.30
CA ALA A 460 5.17 -30.88 -16.12
C ALA A 460 4.44 -31.98 -15.33
N PRO A 461 4.90 -32.45 -14.13
CA PRO A 461 4.20 -33.46 -13.34
C PRO A 461 2.99 -32.94 -12.54
N TYR A 462 2.67 -31.64 -12.57
CA TYR A 462 1.72 -31.00 -11.64
C TYR A 462 0.47 -30.47 -12.35
N ASP A 463 -0.15 -31.26 -13.22
CA ASP A 463 -1.42 -30.93 -13.89
C ASP A 463 -2.60 -30.85 -12.90
N ASP A 464 -2.53 -31.56 -11.80
CA ASP A 464 -3.47 -31.54 -10.68
C ASP A 464 -3.43 -30.20 -9.88
N LEU A 465 -2.36 -29.43 -10.00
CA LEU A 465 -2.21 -28.11 -9.37
C LEU A 465 -2.67 -26.96 -10.27
N MET A 466 -3.35 -27.28 -11.38
CA MET A 466 -3.90 -26.27 -12.29
C MET A 466 -5.39 -26.01 -12.02
N GLN A 467 -5.83 -24.80 -12.33
CA GLN A 467 -7.24 -24.48 -12.40
C GLN A 467 -7.93 -25.26 -13.53
N ALA A 468 -9.26 -25.27 -13.56
CA ALA A 468 -10.04 -25.99 -14.56
C ALA A 468 -9.70 -25.64 -16.02
N ASP A 469 -9.10 -24.48 -16.26
CA ASP A 469 -8.67 -24.02 -17.59
C ASP A 469 -7.38 -24.73 -18.09
N GLY A 470 -6.61 -25.35 -17.19
CA GLY A 470 -5.35 -26.03 -17.50
C GLY A 470 -4.20 -25.11 -17.91
N ILE A 471 -4.34 -23.79 -17.68
CA ILE A 471 -3.36 -22.75 -18.00
C ILE A 471 -2.86 -22.04 -16.73
N HIS A 472 -3.77 -21.73 -15.82
CA HIS A 472 -3.45 -20.99 -14.60
C HIS A 472 -3.28 -21.97 -13.42
N PRO A 473 -2.25 -21.79 -12.59
CA PRO A 473 -2.08 -22.60 -11.39
C PRO A 473 -3.12 -22.26 -10.33
N THR A 474 -3.45 -23.21 -9.48
CA THR A 474 -4.13 -22.96 -8.20
C THR A 474 -3.22 -22.20 -7.23
N ALA A 475 -3.69 -21.89 -6.02
CA ALA A 475 -2.82 -21.31 -4.99
C ALA A 475 -1.67 -22.26 -4.61
N GLU A 476 -1.94 -23.57 -4.55
CA GLU A 476 -0.94 -24.62 -4.32
C GLU A 476 0.05 -24.69 -5.48
N GLY A 477 -0.43 -24.60 -6.72
CA GLY A 477 0.42 -24.56 -7.91
C GLY A 477 1.31 -23.31 -7.93
N ALA A 478 0.78 -22.15 -7.54
CA ALA A 478 1.55 -20.93 -7.40
C ALA A 478 2.64 -21.06 -6.30
N ALA A 479 2.32 -21.70 -5.19
CA ALA A 479 3.30 -21.98 -4.14
C ALA A 479 4.41 -22.91 -4.65
N LYS A 480 4.06 -23.97 -5.41
CA LYS A 480 5.04 -24.87 -6.03
C LYS A 480 5.96 -24.13 -7.02
N MET A 481 5.42 -23.23 -7.83
CA MET A 481 6.24 -22.36 -8.70
C MET A 481 7.23 -21.51 -7.88
N ALA A 482 6.77 -20.91 -6.77
CA ALA A 482 7.63 -20.11 -5.90
C ALA A 482 8.76 -20.93 -5.28
N GLU A 483 8.52 -22.20 -4.94
CA GLU A 483 9.56 -23.13 -4.46
C GLU A 483 10.66 -23.32 -5.51
N PHE A 484 10.31 -23.62 -6.77
CA PHE A 484 11.30 -23.78 -7.85
C PHE A 484 12.10 -22.52 -8.10
N ILE A 485 11.42 -21.35 -8.13
CA ILE A 485 12.09 -20.06 -8.31
C ILE A 485 13.03 -19.77 -7.12
N SER A 486 12.55 -19.94 -5.88
CA SER A 486 13.33 -19.71 -4.66
C SER A 486 14.57 -20.60 -4.60
N ALA A 487 14.42 -21.89 -4.92
CA ALA A 487 15.55 -22.82 -4.95
C ALA A 487 16.63 -22.36 -5.94
N LYS A 488 16.23 -21.94 -7.14
CA LYS A 488 17.17 -21.45 -8.15
C LYS A 488 17.85 -20.16 -7.73
N LEU A 489 17.11 -19.19 -7.20
CA LEU A 489 17.68 -17.92 -6.72
C LEU A 489 18.69 -18.13 -5.58
N LYS A 490 18.42 -19.08 -4.65
CA LYS A 490 19.30 -19.38 -3.52
C LYS A 490 20.55 -20.13 -3.96
N SER A 491 20.43 -21.11 -4.86
CA SER A 491 21.60 -21.86 -5.35
C SER A 491 22.62 -20.96 -6.03
N ASP A 492 22.15 -20.01 -6.84
CA ASP A 492 23.02 -19.11 -7.61
C ASP A 492 23.66 -17.98 -6.77
N GLN A 493 23.30 -17.84 -5.50
CA GLN A 493 23.93 -16.88 -4.56
C GLN A 493 24.92 -17.54 -3.62
N SER A 494 24.97 -18.86 -3.62
CA SER A 494 25.91 -19.64 -2.81
C SER A 494 27.24 -19.91 -3.55
N ASP A 495 27.26 -19.64 -4.85
CA ASP A 495 28.42 -19.70 -5.73
C ASP A 495 29.01 -18.30 -5.94
#